data_77a582ecadf8ac781c807cfc08c85d81
#
_entry.id   77a582ecadf8ac781c807cfc08c85d81
#
_cell.length_a   1.000
_cell.length_b   1.000
_cell.length_c   1.000
_cell.angle_alpha   90.00
_cell.angle_beta   90.00
_cell.angle_gamma   90.00
#
_symmetry.space_group_name_H-M   'P 1'
#
loop_
_entity.id
_entity.type
_entity.pdbx_description
1 polymer ?
#
loop_
_entity_poly.entity_id
_entity_poly.type
_entity_poly.pdbx_seq_one_letter_code
_entity_poly.pdbx_strand_id
1 'polypeptide(L)'
;MTTMTPLLLITADPSHPLAHLALRYARAYLTNAANNKDTNDSITLDNITLNVFFYSDAAHTANGLRWQSADQINLTKEWQTLAEQFQLALPVCVSTALSRGISDTDNSKRHQLNGDNLATGFSLVGLSELAMMMQGDCRLMQF
;
A
#
# COMPACT_ATOMS: atom_id res chain seq x y z
N MET A 1 -11.38 -9.31 23.86
CA MET A 1 -10.21 -9.63 23.05
C MET A 1 -9.97 -8.54 22.02
N THR A 2 -8.87 -7.81 22.20
CA THR A 2 -8.42 -6.85 21.20
C THR A 2 -7.77 -7.62 20.06
N THR A 3 -8.35 -7.49 18.87
CA THR A 3 -7.73 -8.02 17.64
C THR A 3 -6.60 -7.12 17.20
N MET A 4 -5.41 -7.67 16.99
CA MET A 4 -4.27 -6.92 16.48
C MET A 4 -4.51 -6.54 15.02
N THR A 5 -4.27 -5.28 14.69
CA THR A 5 -4.34 -4.81 13.30
C THR A 5 -3.04 -5.17 12.57
N PRO A 6 -3.11 -5.92 11.49
CA PRO A 6 -1.91 -6.19 10.69
C PRO A 6 -1.38 -4.92 10.04
N LEU A 7 -0.07 -4.76 10.06
CA LEU A 7 0.64 -3.74 9.31
C LEU A 7 1.66 -4.44 8.41
N LEU A 8 1.46 -4.30 7.10
CA LEU A 8 2.40 -4.80 6.11
C LEU A 8 3.39 -3.69 5.77
N LEU A 9 4.61 -3.80 6.28
CA LEU A 9 5.70 -2.93 5.89
C LEU A 9 6.40 -3.55 4.68
N ILE A 10 6.17 -2.99 3.51
CA ILE A 10 6.69 -3.51 2.26
C ILE A 10 7.93 -2.71 1.90
N THR A 11 9.07 -3.40 1.83
CA THR A 11 10.37 -2.81 1.47
C THR A 11 10.93 -3.39 0.19
N ALA A 12 10.38 -4.50 -0.31
CA ALA A 12 10.85 -5.18 -1.49
C ALA A 12 10.45 -4.45 -2.77
N ASP A 13 11.37 -4.41 -3.72
CA ASP A 13 11.10 -3.93 -5.08
C ASP A 13 9.97 -4.75 -5.72
N PRO A 14 9.09 -4.13 -6.53
CA PRO A 14 7.98 -4.84 -7.15
C PRO A 14 8.38 -6.02 -8.06
N SER A 15 9.64 -6.12 -8.46
CA SER A 15 10.15 -7.28 -9.17
C SER A 15 10.54 -8.44 -8.25
N HIS A 16 10.62 -8.22 -6.94
CA HIS A 16 11.04 -9.22 -5.97
C HIS A 16 9.87 -10.11 -5.55
N PRO A 17 10.09 -11.44 -5.35
CA PRO A 17 9.00 -12.35 -4.94
C PRO A 17 8.29 -11.95 -3.64
N LEU A 18 8.99 -11.34 -2.68
CA LEU A 18 8.37 -10.86 -1.44
C LEU A 18 7.32 -9.79 -1.68
N ALA A 19 7.49 -8.95 -2.70
CA ALA A 19 6.48 -7.94 -3.06
C ALA A 19 5.18 -8.59 -3.52
N HIS A 20 5.27 -9.69 -4.26
CA HIS A 20 4.10 -10.46 -4.69
C HIS A 20 3.45 -11.18 -3.51
N LEU A 21 4.25 -11.67 -2.57
CA LEU A 21 3.74 -12.31 -1.36
C LEU A 21 2.95 -11.32 -0.50
N ALA A 22 3.43 -10.07 -0.38
CA ALA A 22 2.73 -9.02 0.36
C ALA A 22 1.34 -8.77 -0.22
N LEU A 23 1.22 -8.67 -1.54
CA LEU A 23 -0.08 -8.50 -2.20
C LEU A 23 -1.00 -9.69 -1.94
N ARG A 24 -0.48 -10.90 -2.06
CA ARG A 24 -1.25 -12.12 -1.83
C ARG A 24 -1.76 -12.20 -0.39
N TYR A 25 -0.91 -11.83 0.56
CA TYR A 25 -1.32 -11.78 1.96
C TYR A 25 -2.44 -10.75 2.18
N ALA A 26 -2.27 -9.54 1.66
CA ALA A 26 -3.27 -8.48 1.80
C ALA A 26 -4.61 -8.90 1.20
N ARG A 27 -4.58 -9.46 0.00
CA ARG A 27 -5.79 -9.93 -0.69
C ARG A 27 -6.49 -11.03 0.09
N ALA A 28 -5.74 -12.02 0.55
CA ALA A 28 -6.29 -13.13 1.33
C ALA A 28 -6.89 -12.65 2.65
N TYR A 29 -6.19 -11.76 3.34
CA TYR A 29 -6.67 -11.21 4.62
C TYR A 29 -7.98 -10.44 4.43
N LEU A 30 -8.03 -9.53 3.47
CA LEU A 30 -9.20 -8.68 3.22
C LEU A 30 -10.39 -9.51 2.71
N THR A 31 -10.15 -10.44 1.80
CA THR A 31 -11.19 -11.33 1.26
C THR A 31 -11.74 -12.23 2.36
N ASN A 32 -10.88 -12.78 3.20
CA ASN A 32 -11.29 -13.66 4.28
C ASN A 32 -12.09 -12.91 5.35
N ALA A 33 -11.65 -11.70 5.70
CA ALA A 33 -12.37 -10.85 6.65
C ALA A 33 -13.76 -10.46 6.11
N ALA A 34 -13.88 -10.21 4.81
CA ALA A 34 -15.15 -9.89 4.18
C ALA A 34 -16.11 -11.09 4.15
N ASN A 35 -15.57 -12.31 3.93
CA ASN A 35 -16.37 -13.53 3.87
C ASN A 35 -16.81 -14.05 5.24
N ASN A 36 -16.06 -13.76 6.30
CA ASN A 36 -16.36 -14.19 7.66
C ASN A 36 -17.32 -13.25 8.40
N LYS A 37 -17.90 -12.30 7.69
CA LYS A 37 -18.96 -11.45 8.25
C LYS A 37 -20.24 -12.27 8.37
N ASP A 38 -20.49 -12.74 9.57
CA ASP A 38 -21.75 -13.41 9.89
C ASP A 38 -22.91 -12.43 9.72
N THR A 39 -24.01 -12.97 9.21
CA THR A 39 -25.17 -12.30 8.66
C THR A 39 -25.95 -11.40 9.61
N ASN A 40 -25.52 -11.24 10.86
CA ASN A 40 -26.31 -10.56 11.90
C ASN A 40 -25.76 -9.19 12.35
N ASP A 41 -24.57 -8.80 11.92
CA ASP A 41 -24.05 -7.47 12.19
C ASP A 41 -23.85 -6.73 10.88
N SER A 42 -24.41 -5.54 10.81
CA SER A 42 -24.16 -4.58 9.76
C SER A 42 -22.72 -4.07 9.87
N ILE A 43 -21.75 -4.99 9.66
CA ILE A 43 -20.37 -4.61 9.60
C ILE A 43 -20.10 -4.05 8.21
N THR A 44 -20.01 -2.75 8.13
CA THR A 44 -19.58 -2.05 6.94
C THR A 44 -18.12 -2.40 6.64
N LEU A 45 -17.68 -2.21 5.40
CA LEU A 45 -16.26 -2.33 5.01
C LEU A 45 -15.34 -1.53 5.93
N ASP A 46 -15.87 -0.54 6.61
CA ASP A 46 -15.17 0.35 7.54
C ASP A 46 -14.53 -0.37 8.74
N ASN A 47 -14.93 -1.60 9.02
CA ASN A 47 -14.42 -2.37 10.17
C ASN A 47 -13.34 -3.39 9.78
N ILE A 48 -12.99 -3.49 8.51
CA ILE A 48 -11.89 -4.33 8.07
C ILE A 48 -10.62 -3.48 8.08
N THR A 49 -9.77 -3.70 9.08
CA THR A 49 -8.55 -2.91 9.25
C THR A 49 -7.33 -3.70 8.84
N LEU A 50 -6.67 -3.22 7.82
CA LEU A 50 -5.35 -3.64 7.37
C LEU A 50 -4.58 -2.37 7.03
N ASN A 51 -3.37 -2.25 7.56
CA ASN A 51 -2.48 -1.16 7.21
C ASN A 51 -1.37 -1.68 6.31
N VAL A 52 -1.05 -0.90 5.28
CA VAL A 52 0.05 -1.16 4.35
C VAL A 52 0.93 0.09 4.31
N PHE A 53 2.23 -0.09 4.25
CA PHE A 53 3.16 1.03 4.10
C PHE A 53 4.29 0.62 3.15
N PHE A 54 4.47 1.41 2.10
CA PHE A 54 5.53 1.19 1.10
C PHE A 54 6.74 2.04 1.46
N TYR A 55 7.87 1.37 1.65
CA TYR A 55 9.12 1.98 2.08
C TYR A 55 10.29 1.46 1.26
N SER A 56 11.36 2.25 1.14
CA SER A 56 12.55 1.84 0.40
C SER A 56 12.21 1.48 -1.06
N ASP A 57 12.72 0.38 -1.58
CA ASP A 57 12.52 -0.02 -2.98
C ASP A 57 11.07 -0.38 -3.31
N ALA A 58 10.23 -0.62 -2.31
CA ALA A 58 8.80 -0.82 -2.52
C ALA A 58 8.12 0.43 -3.09
N ALA A 59 8.71 1.61 -2.92
CA ALA A 59 8.21 2.85 -3.51
C ALA A 59 8.05 2.77 -5.04
N HIS A 60 8.85 1.95 -5.71
CA HIS A 60 8.73 1.73 -7.16
C HIS A 60 7.37 1.17 -7.57
N THR A 61 6.66 0.52 -6.67
CA THR A 61 5.28 0.04 -6.94
C THR A 61 4.32 1.20 -7.21
N ALA A 62 4.60 2.37 -6.65
CA ALA A 62 3.76 3.55 -6.80
C ALA A 62 4.06 4.37 -8.06
N ASN A 63 5.00 3.95 -8.89
CA ASN A 63 5.36 4.66 -10.12
C ASN A 63 4.33 4.39 -11.22
N GLY A 64 3.55 5.41 -11.57
CA GLY A 64 2.52 5.32 -12.60
C GLY A 64 3.05 5.14 -14.03
N LEU A 65 4.35 5.40 -14.24
CA LEU A 65 5.01 5.19 -15.53
C LEU A 65 5.63 3.80 -15.67
N ARG A 66 5.52 2.98 -14.63
CA ARG A 66 6.06 1.63 -14.66
C ARG A 66 5.24 0.75 -15.60
N TRP A 67 5.90 0.24 -16.63
CA TRP A 67 5.28 -0.65 -17.59
C TRP A 67 5.62 -2.11 -17.27
N GLN A 68 4.65 -2.98 -17.48
CA GLN A 68 4.81 -4.41 -17.28
C GLN A 68 4.24 -5.15 -18.48
N SER A 69 4.95 -6.17 -19.01
CA SER A 69 4.45 -6.96 -20.12
C SER A 69 3.19 -7.75 -19.72
N ALA A 70 2.34 -8.05 -20.72
CA ALA A 70 1.03 -8.65 -20.49
C ALA A 70 1.10 -10.05 -19.86
N ASP A 71 2.23 -10.74 -19.98
CA ASP A 71 2.46 -12.08 -19.41
C ASP A 71 2.93 -12.05 -17.96
N GLN A 72 3.10 -10.86 -17.38
CA GLN A 72 3.54 -10.69 -15.99
C GLN A 72 2.50 -9.94 -15.17
N ILE A 73 2.50 -10.20 -13.88
CA ILE A 73 1.62 -9.51 -12.94
C ILE A 73 2.11 -8.07 -12.76
N ASN A 74 1.22 -7.10 -12.99
CA ASN A 74 1.48 -5.70 -12.73
C ASN A 74 1.05 -5.37 -11.29
N LEU A 75 2.00 -5.33 -10.36
CA LEU A 75 1.70 -5.10 -8.95
C LEU A 75 1.07 -3.72 -8.69
N THR A 76 1.46 -2.70 -9.45
CA THR A 76 0.84 -1.38 -9.31
C THR A 76 -0.67 -1.46 -9.52
N LYS A 77 -1.09 -2.09 -10.61
CA LYS A 77 -2.51 -2.25 -10.94
C LYS A 77 -3.23 -3.17 -9.95
N GLU A 78 -2.56 -4.22 -9.51
CA GLU A 78 -3.14 -5.16 -8.54
C GLU A 78 -3.41 -4.46 -7.20
N TRP A 79 -2.48 -3.64 -6.72
CA TRP A 79 -2.70 -2.84 -5.51
C TRP A 79 -3.79 -1.80 -5.70
N GLN A 80 -3.84 -1.15 -6.85
CA GLN A 80 -4.91 -0.19 -7.17
C GLN A 80 -6.30 -0.86 -7.14
N THR A 81 -6.42 -2.04 -7.73
CA THR A 81 -7.67 -2.80 -7.74
C THR A 81 -8.09 -3.20 -6.32
N LEU A 82 -7.13 -3.68 -5.53
CA LEU A 82 -7.41 -4.07 -4.14
C LEU A 82 -7.82 -2.87 -3.29
N ALA A 83 -7.12 -1.75 -3.47
CA ALA A 83 -7.41 -0.51 -2.75
C ALA A 83 -8.82 0.01 -3.08
N GLU A 84 -9.22 -0.05 -4.33
CA GLU A 84 -10.55 0.36 -4.77
C GLU A 84 -11.63 -0.56 -4.20
N GLN A 85 -11.41 -1.86 -4.26
CA GLN A 85 -12.37 -2.86 -3.78
C GLN A 85 -12.62 -2.75 -2.28
N PHE A 86 -11.60 -2.51 -1.47
CA PHE A 86 -11.68 -2.50 -0.02
C PHE A 86 -11.47 -1.12 0.61
N GLN A 87 -11.35 -0.08 -0.20
CA GLN A 87 -11.04 1.28 0.24
C GLN A 87 -9.78 1.34 1.11
N LEU A 88 -8.75 0.63 0.65
CA LEU A 88 -7.47 0.52 1.33
C LEU A 88 -6.59 1.71 0.98
N ALA A 89 -6.02 2.37 1.99
CA ALA A 89 -5.02 3.40 1.77
C ALA A 89 -3.68 2.77 1.38
N LEU A 90 -2.96 3.40 0.44
CA LEU A 90 -1.66 2.96 -0.05
C LEU A 90 -0.60 4.04 0.20
N PRO A 91 -0.22 4.27 1.46
CA PRO A 91 0.79 5.28 1.80
C PRO A 91 2.19 4.82 1.41
N VAL A 92 2.97 5.76 0.88
CA VAL A 92 4.35 5.56 0.45
C VAL A 92 5.22 6.59 1.14
N CYS A 93 6.37 6.20 1.65
CA CYS A 93 7.31 7.15 2.25
C CYS A 93 7.76 8.18 1.21
N VAL A 94 7.50 9.46 1.51
CA VAL A 94 7.79 10.55 0.57
C VAL A 94 9.28 10.65 0.23
N SER A 95 10.16 10.51 1.21
CA SER A 95 11.61 10.60 0.97
C SER A 95 12.11 9.51 0.06
N THR A 96 11.67 8.26 0.28
CA THR A 96 12.11 7.14 -0.55
C THR A 96 11.51 7.19 -1.95
N ALA A 97 10.30 7.72 -2.09
CA ALA A 97 9.68 7.93 -3.39
C ALA A 97 10.41 9.01 -4.19
N LEU A 98 10.61 10.19 -3.61
CA LEU A 98 11.28 11.30 -4.29
C LEU A 98 12.71 10.94 -4.70
N SER A 99 13.46 10.26 -3.84
CA SER A 99 14.84 9.85 -4.16
C SER A 99 14.91 8.83 -5.30
N ARG A 100 13.79 8.19 -5.62
CA ARG A 100 13.67 7.22 -6.73
C ARG A 100 12.94 7.77 -7.94
N GLY A 101 12.73 9.09 -7.98
CA GLY A 101 12.08 9.73 -9.12
C GLY A 101 10.56 9.58 -9.16
N ILE A 102 9.93 9.26 -8.02
CA ILE A 102 8.48 9.14 -7.92
C ILE A 102 7.94 10.31 -7.13
N SER A 103 7.06 11.11 -7.75
CA SER A 103 6.56 12.34 -7.16
C SER A 103 5.09 12.56 -7.49
N ASP A 104 4.40 13.23 -6.58
CA ASP A 104 3.07 13.77 -6.82
C ASP A 104 3.14 15.23 -7.24
N THR A 105 2.00 15.82 -7.58
CA THR A 105 1.92 17.20 -8.06
C THR A 105 2.46 18.20 -7.03
N ASP A 106 2.08 18.04 -5.75
CA ASP A 106 2.46 18.97 -4.69
C ASP A 106 3.97 18.96 -4.43
N ASN A 107 4.56 17.77 -4.34
CA ASN A 107 6.01 17.65 -4.13
C ASN A 107 6.80 18.11 -5.36
N SER A 108 6.30 17.85 -6.57
CA SER A 108 6.94 18.31 -7.80
C SER A 108 6.98 19.83 -7.87
N LYS A 109 5.91 20.51 -7.47
CA LYS A 109 5.90 21.98 -7.37
C LYS A 109 6.87 22.48 -6.30
N ARG A 110 6.86 21.85 -5.13
CA ARG A 110 7.69 22.25 -4.00
C ARG A 110 9.19 22.15 -4.33
N HIS A 111 9.58 21.11 -5.04
CA HIS A 111 10.98 20.80 -5.36
C HIS A 111 11.35 21.14 -6.80
N GLN A 112 10.48 21.83 -7.55
CA GLN A 112 10.72 22.26 -8.94
C GLN A 112 11.11 21.09 -9.85
N LEU A 113 10.37 19.97 -9.74
CA LEU A 113 10.56 18.79 -10.58
C LEU A 113 9.74 18.90 -11.87
N ASN A 114 10.18 18.22 -12.92
CA ASN A 114 9.63 18.35 -14.28
C ASN A 114 8.40 17.48 -14.54
N GLY A 115 7.69 17.06 -13.54
CA GLY A 115 6.48 16.28 -13.73
C GLY A 115 6.13 15.47 -12.50
N ASP A 116 5.03 14.76 -12.60
CA ASP A 116 4.56 13.85 -11.56
C ASP A 116 4.19 12.50 -12.18
N ASN A 117 4.44 11.42 -11.44
CA ASN A 117 4.22 10.06 -11.92
C ASN A 117 3.67 9.14 -10.84
N LEU A 118 3.19 9.68 -9.74
CA LEU A 118 2.57 8.86 -8.71
C LEU A 118 1.30 8.19 -9.26
N ALA A 119 1.23 6.86 -9.14
CA ALA A 119 0.06 6.11 -9.59
C ALA A 119 -1.16 6.46 -8.73
N THR A 120 -2.33 6.49 -9.37
CA THR A 120 -3.60 6.77 -8.70
C THR A 120 -3.85 5.79 -7.56
N GLY A 121 -4.33 6.29 -6.42
CA GLY A 121 -4.62 5.48 -5.24
C GLY A 121 -3.47 5.44 -4.24
N PHE A 122 -2.25 5.73 -4.66
CA PHE A 122 -1.10 5.89 -3.75
C PHE A 122 -1.02 7.33 -3.25
N SER A 123 -0.44 7.50 -2.06
CA SER A 123 -0.22 8.83 -1.48
C SER A 123 1.17 8.90 -0.85
N LEU A 124 1.85 10.04 -1.03
CA LEU A 124 3.15 10.28 -0.41
C LEU A 124 2.95 10.86 0.98
N VAL A 125 3.54 10.21 1.98
CA VAL A 125 3.38 10.57 3.39
C VAL A 125 4.75 10.56 4.09
N GLY A 126 4.81 11.22 5.26
CA GLY A 126 5.99 11.15 6.10
C GLY A 126 6.04 9.87 6.93
N LEU A 127 7.20 9.59 7.52
CA LEU A 127 7.39 8.44 8.42
C LEU A 127 6.56 8.54 9.70
N SER A 128 6.04 9.71 10.03
CA SER A 128 5.09 9.88 11.14
C SER A 128 3.84 9.04 10.96
N GLU A 129 3.39 8.85 9.72
CA GLU A 129 2.26 7.96 9.40
C GLU A 129 2.58 6.50 9.79
N LEU A 130 3.78 6.02 9.45
CA LEU A 130 4.22 4.70 9.83
C LEU A 130 4.28 4.56 11.36
N ALA A 131 4.83 5.55 12.04
CA ALA A 131 4.90 5.56 13.50
C ALA A 131 3.50 5.48 14.12
N MET A 132 2.52 6.19 13.57
CA MET A 132 1.14 6.13 14.04
C MET A 132 0.52 4.74 13.82
N MET A 133 0.80 4.10 12.68
CA MET A 133 0.31 2.75 12.39
C MET A 133 0.89 1.71 13.34
N MET A 134 2.09 1.95 13.87
CA MET A 134 2.77 1.05 14.79
C MET A 134 2.31 1.18 16.24
N GLN A 135 1.49 2.19 16.54
CA GLN A 135 0.93 2.38 17.88
C GLN A 135 -0.23 1.42 18.14
N GLY A 136 -0.43 1.08 19.42
CA GLY A 136 -1.52 0.22 19.84
C GLY A 136 -1.27 -1.26 19.50
N ASP A 137 -2.35 -1.98 19.24
CA ASP A 137 -2.31 -3.42 18.96
C ASP A 137 -1.97 -3.66 17.48
N CYS A 138 -0.71 -3.49 17.14
CA CYS A 138 -0.20 -3.63 15.78
C CYS A 138 0.57 -4.95 15.64
N ARG A 139 0.25 -5.70 14.59
CA ARG A 139 1.03 -6.87 14.18
C ARG A 139 1.84 -6.51 12.94
N LEU A 140 3.12 -6.22 13.14
CA LEU A 140 4.02 -5.83 12.06
C LEU A 140 4.54 -7.06 11.32
N MET A 141 4.39 -7.05 10.00
CA MET A 141 4.99 -8.03 9.10
C MET A 141 5.75 -7.29 8.01
N GLN A 142 7.01 -7.62 7.82
CA GLN A 142 7.84 -6.99 6.79
C GLN A 142 8.04 -7.94 5.60
N PHE A 143 7.92 -7.35 4.42
CA PHE A 143 8.14 -8.04 3.15
C PHE A 143 9.22 -7.34 2.32
#